data_14479866b6df039ae089f38b60c6f899
#
_entry.id   14479866b6df039ae089f38b60c6f899
#
_cell.length_a   1.000
_cell.length_b   1.000
_cell.length_c   1.000
_cell.angle_alpha   90.00
_cell.angle_beta   90.00
_cell.angle_gamma   90.00
#
_symmetry.space_group_name_H-M   'P 1'
#
loop_
_entity.id
_entity.type
_entity.pdbx_description
1 polymer ?
#
loop_
_entity_poly.entity_id
_entity_poly.type
_entity_poly.pdbx_seq_one_letter_code
_entity_poly.pdbx_strand_id
1 'polypeptide(L)'
;MRTLILLLFWAIWAEAQAQQKIVISNPTGTQQHRVVEIGSGLRSDTSLIIRDAFGIEQPTQVTHDGKLLLYVSVRPYGKGTYTIEQGVPMPAKRYVQGRYYPERADDISFENDRTGFRIYGPETQRRGEKAFGIDLWVKHSSELLVDSLYKLEFSKHPEIAELRRQGRTHEADSLTTMTSYHLDHGAGMDGYGVGATLGCGTPALMVGDSICYPWCYEKYEILDNGPLRFTLRLDFPETTIDGMRVTEHRLMTLDRGSNFCEMTVWYDGLKKSVNLVAGVALRQADTTSVVLTDNYIAYADPTIAPERYNSQIYVATLFPNGVDITCNRFFHEPIGANVGHALGIIRNYYGTPYSYYIGMAWSDFDVRSFEEWLLRIKQWASSLSCNVQCSD
;
A
#
# COMPACT_ATOMS: atom_id res chain seq x y z
N MET A 1 83.19 14.28 4.90
CA MET A 1 82.01 13.47 4.60
C MET A 1 80.77 14.15 5.16
N ARG A 2 79.94 14.78 4.30
CA ARG A 2 78.66 15.39 4.72
C ARG A 2 77.54 14.50 4.16
N THR A 3 76.84 13.83 5.07
CA THR A 3 75.75 12.95 4.71
C THR A 3 74.49 13.82 4.53
N LEU A 4 73.94 13.83 3.28
CA LEU A 4 72.73 14.52 2.93
C LEU A 4 71.52 13.58 3.23
N ILE A 5 70.67 13.94 4.20
CA ILE A 5 69.42 13.23 4.47
C ILE A 5 68.33 13.84 3.59
N LEU A 6 67.88 13.10 2.57
CA LEU A 6 66.72 13.43 1.78
C LEU A 6 65.45 13.01 2.52
N LEU A 7 64.70 13.99 3.02
CA LEU A 7 63.35 13.81 3.56
C LEU A 7 62.38 13.79 2.33
N LEU A 8 61.88 12.61 1.99
CA LEU A 8 60.78 12.45 1.08
C LEU A 8 59.45 12.79 1.77
N PHE A 9 58.90 13.96 1.47
CA PHE A 9 57.52 14.29 1.82
C PHE A 9 56.59 13.55 0.86
N TRP A 10 55.92 12.55 1.37
CA TRP A 10 54.73 11.97 0.71
C TRP A 10 53.56 12.95 0.91
N ALA A 11 53.24 13.73 -0.09
CA ALA A 11 51.99 14.46 -0.14
C ALA A 11 50.87 13.46 -0.40
N ILE A 12 50.08 13.10 0.61
CA ILE A 12 48.83 12.39 0.45
C ILE A 12 47.86 13.38 -0.17
N TRP A 13 47.67 13.28 -1.46
CA TRP A 13 46.54 13.90 -2.16
C TRP A 13 45.30 13.14 -1.76
N ALA A 14 44.59 13.61 -0.72
CA ALA A 14 43.19 13.26 -0.53
C ALA A 14 42.43 13.96 -1.66
N GLU A 15 42.06 13.21 -2.71
CA GLU A 15 41.04 13.67 -3.63
C GLU A 15 39.79 13.92 -2.79
N ALA A 16 39.44 15.18 -2.56
CA ALA A 16 38.17 15.57 -2.02
C ALA A 16 37.16 15.20 -3.11
N GLN A 17 36.59 14.02 -3.03
CA GLN A 17 35.42 13.66 -3.87
C GLN A 17 34.36 14.72 -3.61
N ALA A 18 33.97 15.43 -4.66
CA ALA A 18 32.92 16.43 -4.56
C ALA A 18 31.68 15.74 -3.99
N GLN A 19 31.29 16.12 -2.79
CA GLN A 19 30.06 15.62 -2.16
C GLN A 19 28.88 16.08 -3.00
N GLN A 20 28.19 15.15 -3.65
CA GLN A 20 26.98 15.47 -4.40
C GLN A 20 25.86 15.81 -3.39
N LYS A 21 25.14 16.92 -3.64
CA LYS A 21 24.05 17.37 -2.77
C LYS A 21 22.72 17.22 -3.48
N ILE A 22 21.73 16.77 -2.72
CA ILE A 22 20.33 16.73 -3.13
C ILE A 22 19.58 17.77 -2.30
N VAL A 23 18.78 18.59 -2.97
CA VAL A 23 17.88 19.55 -2.32
C VAL A 23 16.45 19.17 -2.64
N ILE A 24 15.69 18.83 -1.61
CA ILE A 24 14.26 18.52 -1.72
C ILE A 24 13.49 19.76 -1.29
N SER A 25 12.69 20.30 -2.20
CA SER A 25 11.82 21.46 -1.92
C SER A 25 10.40 21.02 -1.66
N ASN A 26 9.80 21.56 -0.61
CA ASN A 26 8.39 21.40 -0.29
C ASN A 26 7.64 22.71 -0.60
N PRO A 27 6.94 22.81 -1.74
CA PRO A 27 6.18 24.00 -2.11
C PRO A 27 4.82 24.10 -1.41
N THR A 28 4.45 23.11 -0.57
CA THR A 28 3.13 23.06 0.08
C THR A 28 3.14 23.69 1.47
N GLY A 29 1.96 24.08 1.93
CA GLY A 29 1.75 24.60 3.30
C GLY A 29 1.74 23.53 4.39
N THR A 30 2.02 22.27 4.08
CA THR A 30 2.03 21.15 5.03
C THR A 30 3.39 20.50 5.10
N GLN A 31 3.76 20.00 6.28
CA GLN A 31 4.99 19.23 6.42
C GLN A 31 4.90 17.94 5.60
N GLN A 32 5.95 17.62 4.86
CA GLN A 32 6.03 16.42 4.06
C GLN A 32 6.89 15.37 4.75
N HIS A 33 6.31 14.18 4.96
CA HIS A 33 6.99 12.98 5.42
C HIS A 33 6.72 11.87 4.40
N ARG A 34 7.64 11.62 3.48
CA ARG A 34 7.39 10.69 2.38
C ARG A 34 8.66 10.11 1.78
N VAL A 35 8.50 9.03 1.04
CA VAL A 35 9.52 8.52 0.13
C VAL A 35 9.54 9.41 -1.12
N VAL A 36 10.75 9.75 -1.57
CA VAL A 36 10.99 10.43 -2.85
C VAL A 36 11.92 9.60 -3.71
N GLU A 37 11.72 9.66 -5.01
CA GLU A 37 12.59 9.05 -6.00
C GLU A 37 13.66 10.07 -6.40
N ILE A 38 14.93 9.67 -6.29
CA ILE A 38 16.07 10.47 -6.74
C ILE A 38 16.45 9.95 -8.12
N GLY A 39 16.58 10.84 -9.08
CA GLY A 39 16.79 10.49 -10.49
C GLY A 39 17.99 9.57 -10.72
N SER A 40 17.91 8.79 -11.79
CA SER A 40 18.82 7.70 -12.20
C SER A 40 20.22 8.13 -12.66
N GLY A 41 20.65 9.37 -12.41
CA GLY A 41 22.03 9.80 -12.69
C GLY A 41 23.08 9.19 -11.73
N LEU A 42 22.61 8.55 -10.65
CA LEU A 42 23.46 7.83 -9.71
C LEU A 42 23.61 6.38 -10.22
N ARG A 43 24.84 5.96 -10.46
CA ARG A 43 25.12 4.60 -10.91
C ARG A 43 24.56 3.58 -9.90
N SER A 44 23.71 2.69 -10.38
CA SER A 44 23.07 1.62 -9.56
C SER A 44 24.06 0.57 -9.01
N ASP A 45 25.32 0.59 -9.45
CA ASP A 45 26.39 -0.34 -9.08
C ASP A 45 27.24 0.10 -7.90
N THR A 46 26.99 1.31 -7.37
CA THR A 46 27.72 1.83 -6.21
C THR A 46 26.85 1.84 -4.96
N SER A 47 27.34 1.27 -3.87
CA SER A 47 26.76 1.44 -2.56
C SER A 47 26.86 2.89 -2.15
N LEU A 48 25.73 3.53 -1.83
CA LEU A 48 25.63 4.94 -1.52
C LEU A 48 25.11 5.13 -0.10
N ILE A 49 25.71 6.07 0.61
CA ILE A 49 25.25 6.55 1.91
C ILE A 49 24.66 7.94 1.69
N ILE A 50 23.44 8.15 2.18
CA ILE A 50 22.81 9.48 2.18
C ILE A 50 22.69 9.99 3.60
N ARG A 51 23.17 11.22 3.83
CA ARG A 51 23.10 11.90 5.12
C ARG A 51 22.26 13.16 5.02
N ASP A 52 21.48 13.42 6.06
CA ASP A 52 20.76 14.68 6.21
C ASP A 52 21.69 15.84 6.59
N ALA A 53 21.11 17.03 6.77
CA ALA A 53 21.85 18.24 7.14
C ALA A 53 22.55 18.15 8.52
N PHE A 54 22.20 17.15 9.34
CA PHE A 54 22.83 16.89 10.64
C PHE A 54 23.90 15.79 10.57
N GLY A 55 24.18 15.26 9.37
CA GLY A 55 25.12 14.18 9.16
C GLY A 55 24.57 12.79 9.53
N ILE A 56 23.26 12.69 9.83
CA ILE A 56 22.61 11.42 10.17
C ILE A 56 22.32 10.65 8.89
N GLU A 57 22.76 9.38 8.86
CA GLU A 57 22.52 8.49 7.75
C GLU A 57 21.02 8.18 7.63
N GLN A 58 20.49 8.34 6.42
CA GLN A 58 19.09 8.11 6.12
C GLN A 58 18.93 6.75 5.43
N PRO A 59 17.85 5.99 5.74
CA PRO A 59 17.53 4.77 5.02
C PRO A 59 17.32 5.05 3.54
N THR A 60 17.91 4.18 2.71
CA THR A 60 17.78 4.22 1.25
C THR A 60 17.35 2.86 0.74
N GLN A 61 16.81 2.82 -0.47
CA GLN A 61 16.49 1.61 -1.20
C GLN A 61 16.70 1.87 -2.69
N VAL A 62 17.30 0.91 -3.40
CA VAL A 62 17.30 0.89 -4.86
C VAL A 62 16.15 0.01 -5.30
N THR A 63 15.30 0.51 -6.20
CA THR A 63 14.15 -0.22 -6.75
C THR A 63 14.58 -1.16 -7.87
N HIS A 64 13.68 -2.10 -8.22
CA HIS A 64 13.87 -3.03 -9.33
C HIS A 64 14.14 -2.34 -10.68
N ASP A 65 13.64 -1.11 -10.87
CA ASP A 65 13.85 -0.28 -12.07
C ASP A 65 15.03 0.71 -11.92
N GLY A 66 15.85 0.54 -10.87
CA GLY A 66 17.12 1.27 -10.68
C GLY A 66 16.97 2.67 -10.09
N LYS A 67 15.83 3.05 -9.56
CA LYS A 67 15.64 4.33 -8.88
C LYS A 67 16.15 4.26 -7.43
N LEU A 68 16.78 5.32 -6.97
CA LEU A 68 17.17 5.46 -5.58
C LEU A 68 16.05 6.14 -4.79
N LEU A 69 15.61 5.49 -3.73
CA LEU A 69 14.60 6.00 -2.82
C LEU A 69 15.23 6.59 -1.57
N LEU A 70 14.67 7.71 -1.11
CA LEU A 70 15.02 8.38 0.15
C LEU A 70 13.75 8.75 0.90
N TYR A 71 13.71 8.47 2.21
CA TYR A 71 12.65 8.99 3.07
C TYR A 71 13.00 10.39 3.55
N VAL A 72 12.16 11.37 3.25
CA VAL A 72 12.42 12.78 3.55
C VAL A 72 11.43 13.35 4.55
N SER A 73 11.88 14.31 5.35
CA SER A 73 11.05 15.13 6.22
C SER A 73 11.35 16.60 5.92
N VAL A 74 10.41 17.30 5.29
CA VAL A 74 10.59 18.68 4.84
C VAL A 74 9.46 19.56 5.34
N ARG A 75 9.80 20.61 6.10
CA ARG A 75 8.84 21.57 6.64
C ARG A 75 8.06 22.31 5.53
N PRO A 76 6.88 22.89 5.85
CA PRO A 76 6.12 23.69 4.92
C PRO A 76 6.96 24.80 4.27
N TYR A 77 6.85 24.96 2.95
CA TYR A 77 7.58 25.94 2.14
C TYR A 77 9.09 25.93 2.36
N GLY A 78 9.63 24.79 2.86
CA GLY A 78 11.04 24.61 3.21
C GLY A 78 11.82 23.79 2.21
N LYS A 79 13.08 23.59 2.54
CA LYS A 79 14.00 22.73 1.82
C LYS A 79 14.69 21.77 2.80
N GLY A 80 14.87 20.52 2.38
CA GLY A 80 15.73 19.51 3.00
C GLY A 80 16.98 19.33 2.14
N THR A 81 18.16 19.35 2.75
CA THR A 81 19.43 19.12 2.06
C THR A 81 20.01 17.80 2.51
N TYR A 82 20.44 16.99 1.56
CA TYR A 82 21.06 15.69 1.78
C TYR A 82 22.38 15.62 1.03
N THR A 83 23.37 14.92 1.59
CA THR A 83 24.66 14.66 0.95
C THR A 83 24.72 13.19 0.55
N ILE A 84 25.30 12.92 -0.62
CA ILE A 84 25.54 11.58 -1.12
C ILE A 84 27.03 11.29 -1.03
N GLU A 85 27.35 10.13 -0.46
CA GLU A 85 28.72 9.63 -0.29
C GLU A 85 28.79 8.19 -0.82
N GLN A 86 29.94 7.79 -1.37
CA GLN A 86 30.19 6.38 -1.66
C GLN A 86 30.51 5.65 -0.33
N GLY A 87 29.90 4.49 -0.14
CA GLY A 87 30.13 3.70 1.06
C GLY A 87 29.06 2.63 1.22
N VAL A 88 29.28 1.73 2.18
CA VAL A 88 28.30 0.69 2.52
C VAL A 88 27.32 1.26 3.56
N PRO A 89 26.02 1.39 3.24
CA PRO A 89 25.04 1.90 4.18
C PRO A 89 24.88 0.96 5.37
N MET A 90 24.54 1.51 6.52
CA MET A 90 24.17 0.72 7.70
C MET A 90 22.88 -0.06 7.43
N PRO A 91 22.71 -1.26 8.03
CA PRO A 91 21.45 -1.98 7.96
C PRO A 91 20.29 -1.11 8.45
N ALA A 92 19.34 -0.82 7.57
CA ALA A 92 18.20 0.00 7.92
C ALA A 92 17.08 -0.84 8.56
N LYS A 93 16.37 -0.24 9.55
CA LYS A 93 15.10 -0.79 10.00
C LYS A 93 14.16 -0.91 8.81
N ARG A 94 13.47 -2.05 8.70
CA ARG A 94 12.45 -2.26 7.69
C ARG A 94 11.15 -1.59 8.13
N TYR A 95 10.59 -0.73 7.30
CA TYR A 95 9.33 -0.02 7.53
C TYR A 95 8.22 -0.48 6.60
N VAL A 96 8.58 -1.25 5.58
CA VAL A 96 7.67 -1.80 4.59
C VAL A 96 8.03 -3.25 4.34
N GLN A 97 7.03 -4.12 4.28
CA GLN A 97 7.22 -5.52 3.92
C GLN A 97 5.98 -6.12 3.29
N GLY A 98 6.18 -7.20 2.57
CA GLY A 98 5.09 -8.06 2.11
C GLY A 98 5.63 -9.43 1.71
N ARG A 99 4.75 -10.42 1.72
CA ARG A 99 5.06 -11.75 1.20
C ARG A 99 3.81 -12.50 0.75
N TYR A 100 4.05 -13.59 0.06
CA TYR A 100 3.08 -14.60 -0.26
C TYR A 100 2.89 -15.55 0.95
N TYR A 101 1.63 -15.89 1.25
CA TYR A 101 1.21 -16.71 2.38
C TYR A 101 0.47 -17.96 1.88
N PRO A 102 1.18 -19.04 1.50
CA PRO A 102 0.55 -20.29 1.07
C PRO A 102 -0.30 -20.90 2.19
N GLU A 103 0.09 -20.67 3.45
CA GLU A 103 -0.63 -21.10 4.64
C GLU A 103 -2.00 -20.41 4.80
N ARG A 104 -2.22 -19.25 4.15
CA ARG A 104 -3.48 -18.53 4.13
C ARG A 104 -4.06 -18.48 2.70
N ALA A 105 -4.35 -19.64 2.15
CA ALA A 105 -5.04 -19.78 0.87
C ALA A 105 -4.40 -19.02 -0.30
N ASP A 106 -3.07 -18.99 -0.34
CA ASP A 106 -2.26 -18.30 -1.35
C ASP A 106 -2.40 -16.77 -1.33
N ASP A 107 -2.76 -16.16 -0.20
CA ASP A 107 -2.88 -14.71 -0.09
C ASP A 107 -1.51 -14.02 -0.22
N ILE A 108 -1.54 -12.77 -0.67
CA ILE A 108 -0.41 -11.85 -0.57
C ILE A 108 -0.81 -10.71 0.36
N SER A 109 -0.09 -10.54 1.46
CA SER A 109 -0.25 -9.41 2.36
C SER A 109 1.01 -8.57 2.39
N PHE A 110 0.82 -7.26 2.44
CA PHE A 110 1.90 -6.30 2.54
C PHE A 110 1.46 -5.10 3.38
N GLU A 111 2.41 -4.51 4.07
CA GLU A 111 2.16 -3.43 5.02
C GLU A 111 3.32 -2.46 5.10
N ASN A 112 3.04 -1.27 5.58
CA ASN A 112 4.04 -0.30 5.99
C ASN A 112 3.83 0.12 7.46
N ASP A 113 4.50 1.19 7.87
CA ASP A 113 4.39 1.76 9.21
C ASP A 113 3.05 2.48 9.49
N ARG A 114 2.05 2.42 8.59
CA ARG A 114 0.72 3.04 8.76
C ARG A 114 -0.45 2.11 8.48
N THR A 115 -0.35 1.27 7.47
CA THR A 115 -1.46 0.49 6.93
C THR A 115 -0.98 -0.85 6.40
N GLY A 116 -1.91 -1.78 6.21
CA GLY A 116 -1.66 -3.04 5.53
C GLY A 116 -2.78 -3.39 4.56
N PHE A 117 -2.42 -4.13 3.52
CA PHE A 117 -3.31 -4.59 2.46
C PHE A 117 -3.18 -6.10 2.29
N ARG A 118 -4.27 -6.75 1.89
CA ARG A 118 -4.30 -8.16 1.54
C ARG A 118 -4.97 -8.37 0.19
N ILE A 119 -4.31 -9.15 -0.65
CA ILE A 119 -4.84 -9.67 -1.91
C ILE A 119 -5.16 -11.13 -1.68
N TYR A 120 -6.42 -11.50 -1.88
CA TYR A 120 -6.85 -12.89 -1.75
C TYR A 120 -6.21 -13.77 -2.82
N GLY A 121 -5.78 -14.92 -2.40
CA GLY A 121 -5.15 -15.92 -3.24
C GLY A 121 -6.12 -16.80 -4.00
N PRO A 122 -5.64 -17.47 -5.06
CA PRO A 122 -6.49 -18.31 -5.91
C PRO A 122 -7.12 -19.49 -5.16
N GLU A 123 -6.51 -19.98 -4.07
CA GLU A 123 -7.08 -21.06 -3.27
C GLU A 123 -8.38 -20.65 -2.57
N THR A 124 -8.51 -19.37 -2.16
CA THR A 124 -9.76 -18.83 -1.60
C THR A 124 -10.91 -19.02 -2.57
N GLN A 125 -10.74 -18.66 -3.84
CA GLN A 125 -11.79 -18.83 -4.86
C GLN A 125 -11.98 -20.31 -5.26
N ARG A 126 -10.93 -21.13 -5.28
CA ARG A 126 -11.06 -22.60 -5.51
C ARG A 126 -11.90 -23.27 -4.44
N ARG A 127 -11.91 -22.78 -3.21
CA ARG A 127 -12.78 -23.23 -2.12
C ARG A 127 -14.22 -22.75 -2.23
N GLY A 128 -14.54 -21.91 -3.23
CA GLY A 128 -15.88 -21.39 -3.50
C GLY A 128 -16.18 -20.05 -2.84
N GLU A 129 -15.21 -19.41 -2.22
CA GLU A 129 -15.39 -18.08 -1.67
C GLU A 129 -15.33 -17.03 -2.78
N LYS A 130 -16.25 -16.06 -2.73
CA LYS A 130 -16.28 -14.93 -3.67
C LYS A 130 -15.47 -13.79 -3.08
N ALA A 131 -14.15 -13.86 -3.22
CA ALA A 131 -13.20 -12.88 -2.71
C ALA A 131 -12.54 -12.14 -3.88
N PHE A 132 -13.11 -11.00 -4.29
CA PHE A 132 -12.66 -10.20 -5.44
C PHE A 132 -11.87 -8.98 -5.02
N GLY A 133 -12.17 -8.44 -3.84
CA GLY A 133 -11.74 -7.14 -3.38
C GLY A 133 -10.43 -7.16 -2.61
N ILE A 134 -9.82 -5.99 -2.52
CA ILE A 134 -8.66 -5.75 -1.67
C ILE A 134 -9.13 -5.62 -0.23
N ASP A 135 -8.42 -6.28 0.66
CA ASP A 135 -8.66 -6.30 2.10
C ASP A 135 -7.63 -5.45 2.84
N LEU A 136 -7.92 -5.14 4.12
CA LEU A 136 -7.18 -4.18 4.92
C LEU A 136 -6.80 -4.74 6.29
N TRP A 137 -5.61 -4.35 6.76
CA TRP A 137 -5.14 -4.55 8.12
C TRP A 137 -5.09 -3.24 8.86
N VAL A 138 -5.78 -3.14 10.00
CA VAL A 138 -5.69 -2.01 10.91
C VAL A 138 -4.58 -2.22 11.94
N LYS A 139 -3.94 -1.14 12.38
CA LYS A 139 -2.73 -1.14 13.21
C LYS A 139 -2.85 -0.12 14.32
N HIS A 140 -2.34 -0.44 15.52
CA HIS A 140 -2.20 0.50 16.64
C HIS A 140 -0.85 1.22 16.68
N SER A 141 0.12 0.77 15.89
CA SER A 141 1.48 1.31 15.91
C SER A 141 2.15 1.25 14.54
N SER A 142 3.32 1.87 14.44
CA SER A 142 4.16 1.82 13.25
C SER A 142 4.95 0.52 13.08
N GLU A 143 4.78 -0.47 13.95
CA GLU A 143 5.48 -1.75 13.83
C GLU A 143 4.80 -2.63 12.75
N LEU A 144 5.60 -3.47 12.10
CA LEU A 144 5.10 -4.45 11.13
C LEU A 144 4.48 -5.63 11.90
N LEU A 145 3.24 -6.00 11.57
CA LEU A 145 2.46 -6.92 12.41
C LEU A 145 1.89 -8.15 11.70
N VAL A 146 1.62 -8.05 10.38
CA VAL A 146 0.86 -9.09 9.65
C VAL A 146 1.50 -10.46 9.78
N ASP A 147 2.82 -10.53 9.61
CA ASP A 147 3.56 -11.81 9.68
C ASP A 147 3.49 -12.44 11.08
N SER A 148 3.54 -11.63 12.13
CA SER A 148 3.45 -12.11 13.51
C SER A 148 2.04 -12.57 13.87
N LEU A 149 0.99 -11.91 13.38
CA LEU A 149 -0.40 -12.30 13.60
C LEU A 149 -0.72 -13.62 12.91
N TYR A 150 -0.34 -13.78 11.65
CA TYR A 150 -0.50 -15.05 10.93
C TYR A 150 0.29 -16.18 11.61
N LYS A 151 1.53 -15.93 11.99
CA LYS A 151 2.36 -16.93 12.67
C LYS A 151 1.74 -17.35 14.00
N LEU A 152 1.19 -16.42 14.76
CA LEU A 152 0.52 -16.73 16.04
C LEU A 152 -0.67 -17.66 15.81
N GLU A 153 -1.62 -17.30 14.96
CA GLU A 153 -2.82 -18.11 14.71
C GLU A 153 -2.47 -19.47 14.13
N PHE A 154 -1.69 -19.52 13.05
CA PHE A 154 -1.41 -20.80 12.37
C PHE A 154 -0.58 -21.76 13.21
N SER A 155 0.29 -21.25 14.09
CA SER A 155 1.04 -22.10 15.01
C SER A 155 0.14 -22.83 16.02
N LYS A 156 -1.08 -22.33 16.25
CA LYS A 156 -2.04 -22.87 17.21
C LYS A 156 -3.08 -23.81 16.58
N HIS A 157 -3.19 -23.85 15.27
CA HIS A 157 -4.14 -24.74 14.59
C HIS A 157 -4.01 -26.22 14.99
N PRO A 158 -2.81 -26.84 15.10
CA PRO A 158 -2.68 -28.21 15.54
C PRO A 158 -3.16 -28.44 16.97
N GLU A 159 -2.86 -27.51 17.89
CA GLU A 159 -3.30 -27.57 19.30
C GLU A 159 -4.82 -27.43 19.39
N ILE A 160 -5.43 -26.50 18.68
CA ILE A 160 -6.88 -26.31 18.61
C ILE A 160 -7.58 -27.55 18.07
N ALA A 161 -7.03 -28.14 16.99
CA ALA A 161 -7.58 -29.36 16.41
C ALA A 161 -7.53 -30.55 17.40
N GLU A 162 -6.45 -30.69 18.15
CA GLU A 162 -6.30 -31.74 19.16
C GLU A 162 -7.29 -31.54 20.33
N LEU A 163 -7.44 -30.32 20.83
CA LEU A 163 -8.43 -29.99 21.87
C LEU A 163 -9.86 -30.36 21.41
N ARG A 164 -10.22 -30.02 20.19
CA ARG A 164 -11.53 -30.39 19.59
C ARG A 164 -11.71 -31.90 19.50
N ARG A 165 -10.66 -32.63 19.08
CA ARG A 165 -10.69 -34.09 19.02
C ARG A 165 -10.88 -34.74 20.38
N GLN A 166 -10.39 -34.10 21.44
CA GLN A 166 -10.55 -34.57 22.85
C GLN A 166 -11.90 -34.16 23.44
N GLY A 167 -12.76 -33.43 22.72
CA GLY A 167 -14.04 -32.89 23.23
C GLY A 167 -13.88 -31.66 24.15
N ARG A 168 -12.68 -31.08 24.24
CA ARG A 168 -12.36 -29.89 25.04
C ARG A 168 -12.70 -28.61 24.26
N THR A 169 -13.97 -28.51 23.83
CA THR A 169 -14.42 -27.44 22.90
C THR A 169 -14.24 -26.05 23.48
N HIS A 170 -14.56 -25.85 24.77
CA HIS A 170 -14.40 -24.54 25.41
C HIS A 170 -12.95 -24.04 25.39
N GLU A 171 -12.00 -24.94 25.64
CA GLU A 171 -10.56 -24.59 25.60
C GLU A 171 -10.10 -24.33 24.17
N ALA A 172 -10.57 -25.11 23.20
CA ALA A 172 -10.31 -24.88 21.79
C ALA A 172 -10.82 -23.52 21.32
N ASP A 173 -12.06 -23.16 21.70
CA ASP A 173 -12.68 -21.87 21.32
C ASP A 173 -11.98 -20.70 22.02
N SER A 174 -11.59 -20.85 23.29
CA SER A 174 -10.80 -19.86 24.01
C SER A 174 -9.46 -19.61 23.32
N LEU A 175 -8.74 -20.68 22.95
CA LEU A 175 -7.47 -20.56 22.25
C LEU A 175 -7.62 -19.96 20.85
N THR A 176 -8.68 -20.34 20.11
CA THR A 176 -9.02 -19.75 18.83
C THR A 176 -9.24 -18.24 18.97
N THR A 177 -10.02 -17.82 19.97
CA THR A 177 -10.28 -16.40 20.25
C THR A 177 -9.01 -15.62 20.59
N MET A 178 -8.14 -16.20 21.44
CA MET A 178 -6.91 -15.55 21.89
C MET A 178 -5.85 -15.40 20.78
N THR A 179 -5.93 -16.18 19.72
CA THR A 179 -4.92 -16.20 18.67
C THR A 179 -5.41 -15.68 17.32
N SER A 180 -6.71 -15.41 17.19
CA SER A 180 -7.32 -14.96 15.92
C SER A 180 -6.82 -13.59 15.51
N TYR A 181 -6.29 -13.50 14.30
CA TYR A 181 -5.90 -12.23 13.70
C TYR A 181 -7.09 -11.37 13.26
N HIS A 182 -8.32 -11.90 13.30
CA HIS A 182 -9.56 -11.13 13.10
C HIS A 182 -10.02 -10.37 14.36
N LEU A 183 -9.31 -10.53 15.46
CA LEU A 183 -9.61 -9.89 16.74
C LEU A 183 -8.43 -9.04 17.16
N ASP A 184 -8.72 -7.82 17.61
CA ASP A 184 -7.69 -6.94 18.12
C ASP A 184 -7.21 -7.39 19.51
N HIS A 185 -5.92 -7.69 19.59
CA HIS A 185 -5.20 -8.03 20.82
C HIS A 185 -4.22 -6.91 21.24
N GLY A 186 -4.46 -5.67 20.78
CA GLY A 186 -3.67 -4.50 21.10
C GLY A 186 -2.57 -4.16 20.09
N ALA A 187 -2.42 -4.93 19.03
CA ALA A 187 -1.46 -4.64 17.95
C ALA A 187 -2.15 -4.14 16.67
N GLY A 188 -3.39 -4.57 16.47
CA GLY A 188 -4.21 -4.40 15.28
C GLY A 188 -4.83 -5.72 14.85
N MET A 189 -5.53 -5.72 13.73
CA MET A 189 -6.28 -6.89 13.24
C MET A 189 -6.61 -6.79 11.75
N ASP A 190 -7.10 -7.91 11.19
CA ASP A 190 -7.90 -7.95 9.97
C ASP A 190 -9.35 -7.59 10.35
N GLY A 191 -9.68 -6.32 10.24
CA GLY A 191 -10.96 -5.76 10.69
C GLY A 191 -11.93 -5.37 9.56
N TYR A 192 -11.54 -5.52 8.29
CA TYR A 192 -12.33 -5.08 7.15
C TYR A 192 -13.03 -6.25 6.45
N GLY A 193 -14.34 -6.15 6.22
CA GLY A 193 -15.11 -7.21 5.56
C GLY A 193 -15.28 -6.96 4.07
N VAL A 194 -14.58 -7.71 3.24
CA VAL A 194 -14.64 -7.57 1.77
C VAL A 194 -15.86 -8.23 1.17
N GLY A 195 -16.10 -9.48 1.46
CA GLY A 195 -17.17 -10.28 0.83
C GLY A 195 -17.04 -10.33 -0.70
N ALA A 196 -18.17 -10.54 -1.39
CA ALA A 196 -18.22 -10.59 -2.86
C ALA A 196 -18.32 -9.17 -3.46
N THR A 197 -17.41 -8.26 -3.09
CA THR A 197 -17.37 -6.86 -3.51
C THR A 197 -15.99 -6.46 -4.02
N LEU A 198 -15.82 -5.20 -4.43
CA LEU A 198 -14.51 -4.64 -4.79
C LEU A 198 -13.63 -4.33 -3.55
N GLY A 199 -14.14 -4.52 -2.32
CA GLY A 199 -13.41 -4.24 -1.10
C GLY A 199 -12.93 -2.78 -1.05
N CYS A 200 -11.64 -2.58 -0.78
CA CYS A 200 -11.03 -1.26 -0.75
C CYS A 200 -10.28 -1.00 -2.06
N GLY A 201 -11.01 -0.52 -3.09
CA GLY A 201 -10.39 0.05 -4.26
C GLY A 201 -9.95 -0.92 -5.36
N THR A 202 -10.43 -2.16 -5.38
CA THR A 202 -10.15 -3.10 -6.48
C THR A 202 -10.66 -2.54 -7.81
N PRO A 203 -9.84 -2.55 -8.89
CA PRO A 203 -10.30 -2.18 -10.21
C PRO A 203 -11.16 -3.28 -10.82
N ALA A 204 -12.10 -2.90 -11.68
CA ALA A 204 -12.86 -3.83 -12.50
C ALA A 204 -13.33 -3.16 -13.79
N LEU A 205 -13.57 -3.96 -14.84
CA LEU A 205 -14.28 -3.46 -16.00
C LEU A 205 -15.78 -3.46 -15.72
N MET A 206 -16.51 -2.54 -16.35
CA MET A 206 -17.96 -2.45 -16.25
C MET A 206 -18.57 -2.36 -17.64
N VAL A 207 -19.48 -3.30 -17.92
CA VAL A 207 -20.23 -3.38 -19.19
C VAL A 207 -21.69 -3.01 -18.91
N GLY A 208 -22.15 -1.93 -19.53
CA GLY A 208 -23.42 -1.32 -19.12
C GLY A 208 -23.40 -0.94 -17.65
N ASP A 209 -24.29 -1.49 -16.85
CA ASP A 209 -24.38 -1.29 -15.41
C ASP A 209 -23.79 -2.44 -14.57
N SER A 210 -23.22 -3.44 -15.22
CA SER A 210 -22.72 -4.65 -14.56
C SER A 210 -21.21 -4.58 -14.35
N ILE A 211 -20.77 -4.72 -13.10
CA ILE A 211 -19.36 -4.87 -12.74
C ILE A 211 -18.93 -6.30 -13.10
N CYS A 212 -17.86 -6.40 -13.89
CA CYS A 212 -17.19 -7.65 -14.19
C CYS A 212 -16.14 -7.91 -13.10
N TYR A 213 -16.52 -8.58 -12.02
CA TYR A 213 -15.61 -8.84 -10.90
C TYR A 213 -14.43 -9.70 -11.37
N PRO A 214 -13.19 -9.32 -10.99
CA PRO A 214 -12.01 -10.07 -11.38
C PRO A 214 -11.95 -11.41 -10.66
N TRP A 215 -11.33 -12.41 -11.29
CA TRP A 215 -10.88 -13.61 -10.58
C TRP A 215 -9.67 -13.28 -9.70
N CYS A 216 -9.16 -14.21 -8.89
CA CYS A 216 -7.88 -14.03 -8.22
C CYS A 216 -6.73 -14.07 -9.23
N TYR A 217 -5.58 -13.52 -8.86
CA TYR A 217 -4.39 -13.51 -9.69
C TYR A 217 -3.93 -14.94 -10.06
N GLU A 218 -3.33 -15.09 -11.22
CA GLU A 218 -2.69 -16.34 -11.67
C GLU A 218 -1.19 -16.34 -11.38
N LYS A 219 -0.55 -15.17 -11.55
CA LYS A 219 0.88 -14.98 -11.32
C LYS A 219 1.13 -13.73 -10.50
N TYR A 220 2.18 -13.76 -9.71
CA TYR A 220 2.64 -12.59 -8.98
C TYR A 220 4.16 -12.48 -9.04
N GLU A 221 4.64 -11.27 -8.87
CA GLU A 221 6.06 -10.97 -8.71
C GLU A 221 6.23 -9.84 -7.69
N ILE A 222 7.00 -10.10 -6.63
CA ILE A 222 7.39 -9.08 -5.66
C ILE A 222 8.66 -8.42 -6.23
N LEU A 223 8.50 -7.22 -6.79
CA LEU A 223 9.57 -6.49 -7.47
C LEU A 223 10.47 -5.75 -6.48
N ASP A 224 9.86 -5.15 -5.44
CA ASP A 224 10.58 -4.48 -4.36
C ASP A 224 10.02 -4.96 -3.02
N ASN A 225 10.90 -5.21 -2.06
CA ASN A 225 10.53 -5.61 -0.70
C ASN A 225 11.60 -5.13 0.28
N GLY A 226 11.66 -3.85 0.47
CA GLY A 226 12.72 -3.32 1.27
C GLY A 226 12.44 -2.11 2.00
N PRO A 227 13.35 -1.47 2.74
CA PRO A 227 12.98 -0.74 3.93
C PRO A 227 12.00 0.42 3.68
N LEU A 228 11.89 0.92 2.43
CA LEU A 228 11.10 2.10 2.11
C LEU A 228 9.93 1.85 1.17
N ARG A 229 10.00 0.80 0.32
CA ARG A 229 8.98 0.50 -0.70
C ARG A 229 8.77 -0.98 -0.84
N PHE A 230 7.50 -1.36 -0.99
CA PHE A 230 7.07 -2.66 -1.50
C PHE A 230 6.40 -2.45 -2.85
N THR A 231 6.75 -3.27 -3.86
CA THR A 231 6.14 -3.25 -5.19
C THR A 231 5.74 -4.66 -5.58
N LEU A 232 4.47 -4.83 -5.96
CA LEU A 232 3.86 -6.09 -6.35
C LEU A 232 3.27 -5.99 -7.74
N ARG A 233 3.65 -6.89 -8.63
CA ARG A 233 2.98 -7.13 -9.91
C ARG A 233 2.07 -8.34 -9.81
N LEU A 234 0.86 -8.22 -10.36
CA LEU A 234 -0.13 -9.29 -10.47
C LEU A 234 -0.57 -9.42 -11.93
N ASP A 235 -0.60 -10.65 -12.43
CA ASP A 235 -1.18 -10.99 -13.72
C ASP A 235 -2.37 -11.95 -13.46
N PHE A 236 -3.51 -11.67 -14.09
CA PHE A 236 -4.76 -12.41 -13.88
C PHE A 236 -5.02 -13.38 -15.03
N PRO A 237 -5.81 -14.44 -14.82
CA PRO A 237 -6.18 -15.35 -15.89
C PRO A 237 -6.99 -14.63 -16.98
N GLU A 238 -6.77 -15.05 -18.23
CA GLU A 238 -7.59 -14.55 -19.34
C GLU A 238 -9.07 -14.85 -19.09
N THR A 239 -9.92 -13.86 -19.24
CA THR A 239 -11.38 -13.99 -19.09
C THR A 239 -12.12 -13.41 -20.31
N THR A 240 -13.38 -13.76 -20.45
CA THR A 240 -14.24 -13.21 -21.51
C THR A 240 -15.14 -12.12 -20.94
N ILE A 241 -14.99 -10.89 -21.42
CA ILE A 241 -15.79 -9.74 -21.05
C ILE A 241 -16.41 -9.14 -22.33
N ASP A 242 -17.71 -9.10 -22.41
CA ASP A 242 -18.47 -8.57 -23.55
C ASP A 242 -18.00 -9.12 -24.92
N GLY A 243 -17.72 -10.44 -24.94
CA GLY A 243 -17.23 -11.16 -26.12
C GLY A 243 -15.75 -10.96 -26.45
N MET A 244 -15.02 -10.21 -25.66
CA MET A 244 -13.58 -10.00 -25.80
C MET A 244 -12.80 -10.89 -24.82
N ARG A 245 -11.71 -11.50 -25.26
CA ARG A 245 -10.75 -12.18 -24.40
C ARG A 245 -9.80 -11.14 -23.86
N VAL A 246 -9.80 -10.95 -22.56
CA VAL A 246 -9.02 -9.90 -21.88
C VAL A 246 -8.19 -10.48 -20.74
N THR A 247 -7.02 -9.91 -20.53
CA THR A 247 -6.14 -10.22 -19.40
C THR A 247 -5.90 -8.94 -18.60
N GLU A 248 -6.17 -9.01 -17.31
CA GLU A 248 -5.93 -7.92 -16.38
C GLU A 248 -4.51 -8.01 -15.80
N HIS A 249 -3.90 -6.85 -15.61
CA HIS A 249 -2.60 -6.69 -14.96
C HIS A 249 -2.68 -5.58 -13.92
N ARG A 250 -1.98 -5.75 -12.80
CA ARG A 250 -1.86 -4.72 -11.75
C ARG A 250 -0.41 -4.54 -11.32
N LEU A 251 -0.06 -3.29 -11.04
CA LEU A 251 1.15 -2.93 -10.30
C LEU A 251 0.72 -2.16 -9.07
N MET A 252 1.16 -2.62 -7.89
CA MET A 252 0.83 -2.02 -6.60
C MET A 252 2.10 -1.58 -5.91
N THR A 253 2.13 -0.32 -5.45
CA THR A 253 3.31 0.26 -4.78
C THR A 253 2.92 0.90 -3.46
N LEU A 254 3.53 0.44 -2.37
CA LEU A 254 3.31 0.98 -1.02
C LEU A 254 4.62 1.52 -0.45
N ASP A 255 4.63 2.80 -0.12
CA ASP A 255 5.78 3.49 0.45
C ASP A 255 5.67 3.66 1.97
N ARG A 256 6.81 3.72 2.65
CA ARG A 256 6.91 4.12 4.05
C ARG A 256 6.20 5.46 4.28
N GLY A 257 5.47 5.56 5.38
CA GLY A 257 4.82 6.79 5.83
C GLY A 257 3.54 7.14 5.07
N SER A 258 3.13 6.33 4.08
CA SER A 258 1.92 6.56 3.30
C SER A 258 0.73 5.79 3.86
N ASN A 259 -0.45 6.44 3.93
CA ASN A 259 -1.73 5.75 4.09
C ASN A 259 -2.28 5.21 2.76
N PHE A 260 -1.58 5.48 1.64
CA PHE A 260 -2.07 5.22 0.30
C PHE A 260 -1.11 4.29 -0.45
N CYS A 261 -1.68 3.27 -1.09
CA CYS A 261 -1.01 2.38 -2.03
C CYS A 261 -1.36 2.82 -3.46
N GLU A 262 -0.36 3.03 -4.29
CA GLU A 262 -0.56 3.28 -5.71
C GLU A 262 -0.99 1.99 -6.40
N MET A 263 -2.03 2.08 -7.22
CA MET A 263 -2.54 1.02 -8.08
C MET A 263 -2.45 1.48 -9.52
N THR A 264 -1.70 0.76 -10.33
CA THR A 264 -1.75 0.89 -11.80
C THR A 264 -2.38 -0.37 -12.37
N VAL A 265 -3.46 -0.21 -13.12
CA VAL A 265 -4.17 -1.31 -13.79
C VAL A 265 -4.16 -1.11 -15.30
N TRP A 266 -4.01 -2.21 -16.04
CA TRP A 266 -4.19 -2.22 -17.50
C TRP A 266 -4.77 -3.56 -17.94
N TYR A 267 -5.35 -3.55 -19.14
CA TYR A 267 -5.99 -4.74 -19.71
C TYR A 267 -5.52 -4.97 -21.13
N ASP A 268 -4.99 -6.15 -21.40
CA ASP A 268 -4.71 -6.59 -22.76
C ASP A 268 -5.97 -7.20 -23.39
N GLY A 269 -6.08 -7.09 -24.72
CA GLY A 269 -7.15 -7.74 -25.49
C GLY A 269 -8.45 -6.95 -25.64
N LEU A 270 -8.58 -5.74 -25.09
CA LEU A 270 -9.73 -4.89 -25.36
C LEU A 270 -9.75 -4.43 -26.82
N LYS A 271 -10.86 -4.72 -27.54
CA LYS A 271 -11.07 -4.35 -28.95
C LYS A 271 -12.06 -3.21 -29.14
N LYS A 272 -12.75 -2.83 -28.06
CA LYS A 272 -13.65 -1.68 -27.98
C LYS A 272 -13.55 -1.08 -26.59
N SER A 273 -13.95 0.17 -26.44
CA SER A 273 -13.95 0.82 -25.13
C SER A 273 -15.00 0.20 -24.20
N VAL A 274 -14.68 0.14 -22.94
CA VAL A 274 -15.57 -0.22 -21.81
C VAL A 274 -15.36 0.81 -20.70
N ASN A 275 -16.13 0.72 -19.62
CA ASN A 275 -15.86 1.54 -18.46
C ASN A 275 -14.87 0.81 -17.52
N LEU A 276 -13.88 1.53 -16.99
CA LEU A 276 -13.07 1.08 -15.86
C LEU A 276 -13.68 1.67 -14.59
N VAL A 277 -13.80 0.88 -13.54
CA VAL A 277 -14.31 1.31 -12.24
C VAL A 277 -13.35 0.94 -11.14
N ALA A 278 -13.27 1.79 -10.12
CA ALA A 278 -12.65 1.50 -8.84
C ALA A 278 -13.42 2.24 -7.74
N GLY A 279 -13.38 1.72 -6.52
CA GLY A 279 -14.11 2.35 -5.42
C GLY A 279 -14.14 1.47 -4.19
N VAL A 280 -14.98 1.79 -3.23
CA VAL A 280 -15.03 1.12 -1.93
C VAL A 280 -16.39 0.46 -1.70
N ALA A 281 -16.38 -0.67 -0.98
CA ALA A 281 -17.62 -1.31 -0.53
C ALA A 281 -18.33 -0.45 0.51
N LEU A 282 -19.67 -0.41 0.45
CA LEU A 282 -20.52 0.30 1.40
C LEU A 282 -21.25 -0.68 2.30
N ARG A 283 -21.27 -0.42 3.61
CA ARG A 283 -21.97 -1.23 4.62
C ARG A 283 -23.28 -0.64 5.07
N GLN A 284 -23.55 0.60 4.72
CA GLN A 284 -24.76 1.34 5.10
C GLN A 284 -25.35 2.02 3.88
N ALA A 285 -26.68 2.02 3.79
CA ALA A 285 -27.40 2.75 2.76
C ALA A 285 -27.41 4.27 3.06
N ASP A 286 -27.16 4.66 4.29
CA ASP A 286 -26.92 6.06 4.65
C ASP A 286 -25.56 6.52 4.11
N THR A 287 -25.59 7.53 3.24
CA THR A 287 -24.42 8.06 2.56
C THR A 287 -23.82 9.30 3.23
N THR A 288 -24.28 9.65 4.45
CA THR A 288 -23.75 10.83 5.18
C THR A 288 -22.28 10.68 5.55
N SER A 289 -21.78 9.43 5.64
CA SER A 289 -20.37 9.09 5.87
C SER A 289 -19.56 8.89 4.58
N VAL A 290 -20.14 9.21 3.41
CA VAL A 290 -19.50 9.08 2.09
C VAL A 290 -19.27 10.46 1.49
N VAL A 291 -18.06 10.71 1.02
CA VAL A 291 -17.72 11.92 0.24
C VAL A 291 -17.35 11.48 -1.18
N LEU A 292 -18.04 12.04 -2.16
CA LEU A 292 -17.81 11.82 -3.59
C LEU A 292 -17.35 13.12 -4.23
N THR A 293 -16.21 13.09 -4.89
CA THR A 293 -15.69 14.18 -5.73
C THR A 293 -15.11 13.61 -7.01
N ASP A 294 -14.81 14.45 -7.99
CA ASP A 294 -14.18 13.98 -9.24
C ASP A 294 -12.77 13.40 -9.02
N ASN A 295 -12.13 13.73 -7.90
CA ASN A 295 -10.74 13.34 -7.63
C ASN A 295 -10.60 12.29 -6.51
N TYR A 296 -11.62 12.07 -5.71
CA TYR A 296 -11.57 11.03 -4.68
C TYR A 296 -12.96 10.63 -4.18
N ILE A 297 -13.00 9.42 -3.69
CA ILE A 297 -14.07 8.85 -2.87
C ILE A 297 -13.47 8.62 -1.49
N ALA A 298 -14.18 9.04 -0.43
CA ALA A 298 -13.82 8.74 0.95
C ALA A 298 -15.04 8.21 1.69
N TYR A 299 -14.83 7.24 2.57
CA TYR A 299 -15.88 6.62 3.35
C TYR A 299 -15.41 6.33 4.78
N ALA A 300 -16.23 6.74 5.76
CA ALA A 300 -16.07 6.30 7.14
C ALA A 300 -16.79 4.96 7.29
N ASP A 301 -16.05 3.87 7.07
CA ASP A 301 -16.55 2.51 7.09
C ASP A 301 -16.73 2.04 8.55
N PRO A 302 -17.93 1.64 9.00
CA PRO A 302 -18.12 1.09 10.33
C PRO A 302 -17.35 -0.24 10.45
N THR A 303 -16.55 -0.39 11.49
CA THR A 303 -15.82 -1.64 11.73
C THR A 303 -16.76 -2.83 11.85
N ILE A 304 -16.26 -4.02 11.53
CA ILE A 304 -17.05 -5.25 11.54
C ILE A 304 -17.72 -5.53 12.89
N ALA A 305 -17.12 -5.08 13.98
CA ALA A 305 -17.67 -5.26 15.33
C ALA A 305 -17.60 -3.93 16.09
N PRO A 306 -18.35 -2.87 15.68
CA PRO A 306 -18.28 -1.56 16.30
C PRO A 306 -18.66 -1.56 17.78
N GLU A 307 -19.54 -2.46 18.20
CA GLU A 307 -19.93 -2.65 19.59
C GLU A 307 -18.79 -3.17 20.47
N ARG A 308 -17.81 -3.84 19.87
CA ARG A 308 -16.64 -4.38 20.58
C ARG A 308 -15.46 -3.40 20.59
N TYR A 309 -15.23 -2.73 19.48
CA TYR A 309 -14.01 -1.92 19.28
C TYR A 309 -14.27 -0.42 19.39
N ASN A 310 -15.53 0.02 19.22
CA ASN A 310 -15.93 1.43 19.21
C ASN A 310 -14.97 2.30 18.37
N SER A 311 -14.51 1.76 17.25
CA SER A 311 -13.52 2.37 16.39
C SER A 311 -13.99 2.41 14.94
N GLN A 312 -13.34 3.23 14.11
CA GLN A 312 -13.77 3.54 12.76
C GLN A 312 -12.63 3.32 11.79
N ILE A 313 -12.89 2.54 10.74
CA ILE A 313 -12.02 2.45 9.57
C ILE A 313 -12.38 3.58 8.61
N TYR A 314 -11.38 4.29 8.12
CA TYR A 314 -11.53 5.26 7.04
C TYR A 314 -10.90 4.69 5.79
N VAL A 315 -11.63 4.68 4.69
CA VAL A 315 -11.15 4.20 3.39
C VAL A 315 -11.28 5.28 2.33
N ALA A 316 -10.44 5.21 1.30
CA ALA A 316 -10.53 6.12 0.16
C ALA A 316 -10.00 5.48 -1.12
N THR A 317 -10.53 5.98 -2.25
CA THR A 317 -9.94 5.79 -3.58
C THR A 317 -9.70 7.15 -4.19
N LEU A 318 -8.46 7.45 -4.60
CA LEU A 318 -8.06 8.76 -5.11
C LEU A 318 -7.70 8.67 -6.57
N PHE A 319 -8.20 9.59 -7.36
CA PHE A 319 -8.02 9.70 -8.79
C PHE A 319 -7.31 11.02 -9.14
N PRO A 320 -5.98 11.08 -9.16
CA PRO A 320 -5.25 12.34 -9.36
C PRO A 320 -5.60 13.07 -10.65
N ASN A 321 -5.96 12.33 -11.69
CA ASN A 321 -6.37 12.86 -12.99
C ASN A 321 -7.90 13.05 -13.11
N GLY A 322 -8.64 12.84 -12.02
CA GLY A 322 -10.08 12.85 -12.01
C GLY A 322 -10.73 11.60 -12.62
N VAL A 323 -12.03 11.48 -12.43
CA VAL A 323 -12.89 10.47 -13.06
C VAL A 323 -14.10 11.14 -13.71
N ASP A 324 -14.71 10.45 -14.67
CA ASP A 324 -15.90 11.00 -15.39
C ASP A 324 -17.14 11.05 -14.51
N ILE A 325 -17.29 10.10 -13.59
CA ILE A 325 -18.44 10.00 -12.69
C ILE A 325 -17.99 9.43 -11.34
N THR A 326 -18.54 10.00 -10.26
CA THR A 326 -18.58 9.32 -8.96
C THR A 326 -20.03 9.09 -8.55
N CYS A 327 -20.33 7.91 -8.02
CA CYS A 327 -21.69 7.57 -7.59
C CYS A 327 -21.72 6.47 -6.53
N ASN A 328 -22.80 6.45 -5.74
CA ASN A 328 -23.15 5.30 -4.92
C ASN A 328 -24.05 4.36 -5.75
N ARG A 329 -23.71 3.06 -5.74
CA ARG A 329 -24.51 2.00 -6.36
C ARG A 329 -24.85 0.96 -5.33
N PHE A 330 -26.13 0.83 -5.02
CA PHE A 330 -26.63 -0.13 -4.06
C PHE A 330 -27.01 -1.44 -4.74
N PHE A 331 -26.77 -2.53 -4.03
CA PHE A 331 -27.24 -3.85 -4.47
C PHE A 331 -28.75 -3.95 -4.28
N HIS A 332 -29.39 -4.80 -5.10
CA HIS A 332 -30.81 -5.15 -4.90
C HIS A 332 -31.02 -5.87 -3.55
N GLU A 333 -30.10 -6.80 -3.24
CA GLU A 333 -30.02 -7.50 -1.96
C GLU A 333 -28.62 -7.37 -1.39
N PRO A 334 -28.46 -7.14 -0.08
CA PRO A 334 -27.14 -7.07 0.55
C PRO A 334 -26.30 -8.33 0.33
N ILE A 335 -25.01 -8.16 0.19
CA ILE A 335 -24.02 -9.25 0.09
C ILE A 335 -23.25 -9.32 1.41
N GLY A 336 -23.69 -10.20 2.32
CA GLY A 336 -23.21 -10.21 3.70
C GLY A 336 -23.52 -8.87 4.38
N ALA A 337 -22.51 -8.20 4.92
CA ALA A 337 -22.66 -6.88 5.53
C ALA A 337 -22.59 -5.72 4.51
N ASN A 338 -22.39 -5.99 3.22
CA ASN A 338 -22.21 -4.94 2.22
C ASN A 338 -23.53 -4.67 1.48
N VAL A 339 -23.86 -3.39 1.32
CA VAL A 339 -25.10 -2.94 0.67
C VAL A 339 -24.86 -2.34 -0.72
N GLY A 340 -23.62 -2.10 -1.12
CA GLY A 340 -23.29 -1.48 -2.40
C GLY A 340 -21.82 -1.08 -2.52
N HIS A 341 -21.58 -0.16 -3.45
CA HIS A 341 -20.27 0.46 -3.67
C HIS A 341 -20.40 1.98 -3.83
N ALA A 342 -19.39 2.72 -3.39
CA ALA A 342 -19.09 4.05 -3.88
C ALA A 342 -18.03 3.91 -4.98
N LEU A 343 -18.35 4.32 -6.21
CA LEU A 343 -17.55 4.08 -7.41
C LEU A 343 -17.08 5.37 -8.07
N GLY A 344 -15.82 5.37 -8.51
CA GLY A 344 -15.32 6.23 -9.58
C GLY A 344 -15.37 5.46 -10.91
N ILE A 345 -15.86 6.10 -11.95
CA ILE A 345 -16.06 5.52 -13.28
C ILE A 345 -15.25 6.31 -14.31
N ILE A 346 -14.36 5.63 -14.98
CA ILE A 346 -13.58 6.13 -16.10
C ILE A 346 -14.24 5.58 -17.37
N ARG A 347 -14.82 6.48 -18.17
CA ARG A 347 -15.52 6.11 -19.42
C ARG A 347 -14.54 5.91 -20.56
N ASN A 348 -15.00 5.18 -21.56
CA ASN A 348 -14.25 4.97 -22.81
C ASN A 348 -12.82 4.45 -22.59
N TYR A 349 -12.62 3.61 -21.59
CA TYR A 349 -11.35 3.00 -21.29
C TYR A 349 -10.98 1.94 -22.34
N TYR A 350 -9.71 1.92 -22.75
CA TYR A 350 -9.22 1.09 -23.87
C TYR A 350 -8.04 0.18 -23.47
N GLY A 351 -7.86 -0.10 -22.17
CA GLY A 351 -6.84 -1.03 -21.68
C GLY A 351 -5.47 -0.41 -21.37
N THR A 352 -5.27 0.87 -21.65
CA THR A 352 -4.01 1.55 -21.31
C THR A 352 -3.80 1.63 -19.81
N PRO A 353 -2.53 1.66 -19.32
CA PRO A 353 -2.26 1.82 -17.90
C PRO A 353 -2.97 3.04 -17.32
N TYR A 354 -3.71 2.82 -16.24
CA TYR A 354 -4.42 3.83 -15.46
C TYR A 354 -4.00 3.73 -14.00
N SER A 355 -3.45 4.84 -13.46
CA SER A 355 -2.98 4.89 -12.08
C SER A 355 -3.94 5.69 -11.20
N TYR A 356 -4.21 5.15 -10.02
CA TYR A 356 -5.00 5.74 -8.95
C TYR A 356 -4.46 5.24 -7.61
N TYR A 357 -5.03 5.68 -6.49
CA TYR A 357 -4.56 5.28 -5.17
C TYR A 357 -5.69 4.73 -4.32
N ILE A 358 -5.37 3.71 -3.54
CA ILE A 358 -6.26 3.16 -2.53
C ILE A 358 -5.68 3.47 -1.17
N GLY A 359 -6.52 3.83 -0.20
CA GLY A 359 -6.02 4.27 1.09
C GLY A 359 -6.91 3.88 2.25
N MET A 360 -6.28 3.75 3.42
CA MET A 360 -6.98 3.52 4.65
C MET A 360 -6.27 4.16 5.84
N ALA A 361 -7.07 4.40 6.88
CA ALA A 361 -6.62 4.77 8.21
C ALA A 361 -7.57 4.20 9.26
N TRP A 362 -7.16 4.20 10.52
CA TRP A 362 -7.96 3.72 11.64
C TRP A 362 -8.00 4.75 12.77
N SER A 363 -9.21 4.94 13.37
CA SER A 363 -9.42 5.96 14.42
C SER A 363 -8.56 5.73 15.66
N ASP A 364 -8.16 4.49 15.92
CA ASP A 364 -7.36 4.12 17.08
C ASP A 364 -5.85 4.21 16.84
N PHE A 365 -5.44 4.75 15.70
CA PHE A 365 -4.02 4.95 15.40
C PHE A 365 -3.69 6.40 15.05
N ASP A 366 -3.59 6.74 13.77
CA ASP A 366 -2.98 8.01 13.32
C ASP A 366 -3.98 9.02 12.72
N VAL A 367 -5.26 8.65 12.60
CA VAL A 367 -6.32 9.52 12.07
C VAL A 367 -7.57 9.38 12.95
N ARG A 368 -7.87 10.39 13.76
CA ARG A 368 -8.86 10.30 14.83
C ARG A 368 -10.30 10.57 14.41
N SER A 369 -10.49 11.27 13.28
CA SER A 369 -11.83 11.62 12.78
C SER A 369 -11.92 11.55 11.26
N PHE A 370 -13.13 11.54 10.74
CA PHE A 370 -13.35 11.56 9.29
C PHE A 370 -12.89 12.88 8.67
N GLU A 371 -13.03 14.00 9.38
CA GLU A 371 -12.53 15.31 8.94
C GLU A 371 -10.99 15.29 8.82
N GLU A 372 -10.32 14.66 9.78
CA GLU A 372 -8.86 14.48 9.72
C GLU A 372 -8.46 13.59 8.53
N TRP A 373 -9.24 12.53 8.25
CA TRP A 373 -9.04 11.70 7.05
C TRP A 373 -9.18 12.50 5.76
N LEU A 374 -10.24 13.30 5.63
CA LEU A 374 -10.43 14.17 4.46
C LEU A 374 -9.31 15.19 4.31
N LEU A 375 -8.79 15.72 5.41
CA LEU A 375 -7.64 16.60 5.39
C LEU A 375 -6.38 15.84 4.93
N ARG A 376 -6.14 14.62 5.43
CA ARG A 376 -5.03 13.76 5.02
C ARG A 376 -5.06 13.46 3.52
N ILE A 377 -6.23 13.15 2.96
CA ILE A 377 -6.43 12.95 1.52
C ILE A 377 -6.00 14.19 0.73
N LYS A 378 -6.48 15.37 1.13
CA LYS A 378 -6.14 16.63 0.44
C LYS A 378 -4.66 16.99 0.53
N GLN A 379 -4.05 16.79 1.69
CA GLN A 379 -2.61 17.00 1.89
C GLN A 379 -1.77 16.04 1.03
N TRP A 380 -2.18 14.78 0.98
CA TRP A 380 -1.49 13.78 0.17
C TRP A 380 -1.63 14.07 -1.32
N ALA A 381 -2.84 14.40 -1.82
CA ALA A 381 -3.07 14.78 -3.21
C ALA A 381 -2.22 16.00 -3.62
N SER A 382 -2.12 17.02 -2.76
CA SER A 382 -1.25 18.18 -3.02
C SER A 382 0.24 17.80 -3.04
N SER A 383 0.64 16.77 -2.31
CA SER A 383 2.04 16.32 -2.29
C SER A 383 2.49 15.65 -3.59
N LEU A 384 1.56 15.10 -4.38
CA LEU A 384 1.87 14.51 -5.69
C LEU A 384 2.42 15.52 -6.69
N SER A 385 2.08 16.79 -6.53
CA SER A 385 2.62 17.90 -7.35
C SER A 385 3.99 18.40 -6.89
N CYS A 386 4.54 17.86 -5.79
CA CYS A 386 5.85 18.26 -5.27
C CYS A 386 6.97 17.68 -6.12
N ASN A 387 7.68 18.54 -6.86
CA ASN A 387 8.85 18.14 -7.62
C ASN A 387 10.08 18.05 -6.71
N VAL A 388 10.80 16.93 -6.82
CA VAL A 388 12.14 16.78 -6.30
C VAL A 388 13.10 17.49 -7.26
N GLN A 389 13.74 18.57 -6.82
CA GLN A 389 14.82 19.20 -7.58
C GLN A 389 16.15 18.64 -7.05
N CYS A 390 16.82 17.86 -7.88
CA CYS A 390 18.24 17.56 -7.65
C CYS A 390 19.03 18.77 -8.16
N SER A 391 19.78 19.43 -7.29
CA SER A 391 20.77 20.43 -7.71
C SER A 391 22.12 19.71 -7.81
N ASP A 392 22.73 19.79 -8.98
CA ASP A 392 24.13 19.38 -9.20
C ASP A 392 25.08 20.17 -8.31
#